data_350dcbee5c48f0fc54d2234dc609598c
#
_entry.id   350dcbee5c48f0fc54d2234dc609598c
#
_cell.length_a   1.000
_cell.length_b   1.000
_cell.length_c   1.000
_cell.angle_alpha   90.00
_cell.angle_beta   90.00
_cell.angle_gamma   90.00
#
_symmetry.space_group_name_H-M   'P 1'
#
loop_
_entity.id
_entity.type
_entity.pdbx_description
1 polymer ?
#
loop_
_entity_poly.entity_id
_entity_poly.type
_entity_poly.pdbx_seq_one_letter_code
_entity_poly.pdbx_strand_id
1 'polypeptide(L)'
;SPNGTVITPAPPRTGMPSAAMGKAVAHSIRDMILDGAKEPTHTASMAEMGSACVASTGMDILRGSAATMTVFPVVPNFEKSPGYGRDLDLTFGEIGLAGHWIKHYLHFMFMYQAQMKPGWTLLPE
;
A
#
# COMPACT_ATOMS: atom_id res chain seq x y z
N SER A 1 13.36 15.91 -9.12
CA SER A 1 13.15 15.42 -10.50
C SER A 1 14.41 15.59 -11.34
N PRO A 2 14.56 14.88 -12.47
CA PRO A 2 15.74 14.99 -13.35
C PRO A 2 15.98 16.40 -13.90
N ASN A 3 14.96 17.23 -13.98
CA ASN A 3 15.04 18.62 -14.45
C ASN A 3 15.30 19.64 -13.30
N GLY A 4 15.68 19.16 -12.12
CA GLY A 4 15.94 20.03 -10.96
C GLY A 4 14.71 20.56 -10.23
N THR A 5 13.49 20.22 -10.66
CA THR A 5 12.28 20.64 -9.96
C THR A 5 12.17 19.93 -8.60
N VAL A 6 12.03 20.69 -7.53
CA VAL A 6 11.81 20.15 -6.20
C VAL A 6 10.40 19.57 -6.14
N ILE A 7 10.31 18.26 -5.87
CA ILE A 7 9.03 17.58 -5.67
C ILE A 7 8.91 17.31 -4.17
N THR A 8 7.96 17.96 -3.54
CA THR A 8 7.65 17.67 -2.13
C THR A 8 6.86 16.36 -2.07
N PRO A 9 7.41 15.30 -1.44
CA PRO A 9 6.69 14.06 -1.30
C PRO A 9 5.46 14.28 -0.40
N ALA A 10 4.28 13.99 -0.95
CA ALA A 10 3.05 13.97 -0.18
C ALA A 10 2.62 12.52 0.02
N PRO A 11 2.45 12.05 1.27
CA PRO A 11 1.94 10.71 1.50
C PRO A 11 0.55 10.58 0.90
N PRO A 12 0.29 9.54 0.08
CA PRO A 12 -1.04 9.31 -0.46
C PRO A 12 -2.00 9.01 0.69
N ARG A 13 -3.15 9.68 0.67
CA ARG A 13 -4.21 9.48 1.66
C ARG A 13 -5.01 8.22 1.33
N THR A 14 -4.34 7.07 1.25
CA THR A 14 -4.93 5.77 0.89
C THR A 14 -4.65 4.74 1.97
N GLY A 15 -5.46 3.71 2.03
CA GLY A 15 -5.42 2.70 3.10
C GLY A 15 -4.10 1.93 3.17
N MET A 16 -3.56 1.49 2.02
CA MET A 16 -2.35 0.65 2.02
C MET A 16 -1.12 1.34 2.63
N PRO A 17 -0.68 2.52 2.17
CA PRO A 17 0.46 3.20 2.79
C PRO A 17 0.19 3.56 4.25
N SER A 18 -1.06 3.91 4.60
CA SER A 18 -1.43 4.21 5.99
C SER A 18 -1.32 2.98 6.88
N ALA A 19 -1.71 1.79 6.41
CA ALA A 19 -1.60 0.54 7.15
C ALA A 19 -0.12 0.16 7.36
N ALA A 20 0.71 0.25 6.32
CA ALA A 20 2.14 -0.05 6.43
C ALA A 20 2.86 0.89 7.42
N MET A 21 2.56 2.19 7.38
CA MET A 21 3.09 3.15 8.34
C MET A 21 2.59 2.86 9.76
N GLY A 22 1.30 2.55 9.92
CA GLY A 22 0.70 2.19 11.21
C GLY A 22 1.34 0.95 11.83
N LYS A 23 1.65 -0.06 11.01
CA LYS A 23 2.35 -1.27 11.45
C LYS A 23 3.77 -0.97 11.93
N ALA A 24 4.54 -0.17 11.18
CA ALA A 24 5.88 0.25 11.60
C ALA A 24 5.86 0.99 12.94
N VAL A 25 4.89 1.88 13.14
CA VAL A 25 4.69 2.58 14.41
C VAL A 25 4.33 1.62 15.54
N ALA A 26 3.39 0.69 15.31
CA ALA A 26 2.98 -0.28 16.33
C ALA A 26 4.13 -1.20 16.75
N HIS A 27 4.93 -1.67 15.82
CA HIS A 27 6.13 -2.48 16.13
C HIS A 27 7.17 -1.66 16.92
N SER A 28 7.42 -0.41 16.52
CA SER A 28 8.35 0.46 17.25
C SER A 28 7.88 0.73 18.69
N ILE A 29 6.58 0.95 18.90
CA ILE A 29 6.00 1.11 20.24
C ILE A 29 6.17 -0.17 21.07
N ARG A 30 5.91 -1.34 20.47
CA ARG A 30 6.13 -2.63 21.14
C ARG A 30 7.57 -2.76 21.61
N ASP A 31 8.54 -2.48 20.75
CA ASP A 31 9.96 -2.62 21.08
C ASP A 31 10.40 -1.59 22.14
N MET A 32 9.82 -0.39 22.12
CA MET A 32 10.02 0.59 23.20
C MET A 32 9.52 0.09 24.56
N ILE A 33 8.40 -0.62 24.58
CA ILE A 33 7.79 -1.13 25.84
C ILE A 33 8.50 -2.39 26.32
N LEU A 34 8.78 -3.34 25.43
CA LEU A 34 9.27 -4.67 25.79
C LEU A 34 10.81 -4.71 25.88
N ASP A 35 11.48 -4.05 24.97
CA ASP A 35 12.94 -4.13 24.82
C ASP A 35 13.65 -2.85 25.28
N GLY A 36 12.90 -1.82 25.71
CA GLY A 36 13.44 -0.56 26.18
C GLY A 36 14.10 0.29 25.09
N ALA A 37 13.72 0.08 23.82
CA ALA A 37 14.24 0.87 22.71
C ALA A 37 13.92 2.35 22.91
N LYS A 38 14.90 3.23 22.68
CA LYS A 38 14.74 4.70 22.83
C LYS A 38 14.37 5.40 21.52
N GLU A 39 14.58 4.73 20.40
CA GLU A 39 14.35 5.23 19.04
C GLU A 39 13.43 4.27 18.29
N PRO A 40 12.73 4.74 17.25
CA PRO A 40 11.94 3.86 16.39
C PRO A 40 12.81 2.77 15.75
N THR A 41 12.41 1.52 15.91
CA THR A 41 13.14 0.34 15.40
C THR A 41 12.65 -0.10 14.02
N HIS A 42 11.42 0.29 13.66
CA HIS A 42 10.79 -0.06 12.39
C HIS A 42 10.43 1.20 11.61
N THR A 43 10.67 1.16 10.32
CA THR A 43 10.37 2.24 9.38
C THR A 43 9.59 1.71 8.19
N ALA A 44 8.79 2.57 7.58
CA ALA A 44 8.09 2.29 6.33
C ALA A 44 8.49 3.36 5.30
N SER A 45 9.21 2.96 4.25
CA SER A 45 9.67 3.86 3.21
C SER A 45 8.68 3.94 2.06
N MET A 46 8.14 5.11 1.80
CA MET A 46 7.27 5.34 0.62
C MET A 46 8.02 5.25 -0.71
N ALA A 47 9.34 5.28 -0.69
CA ALA A 47 10.18 5.04 -1.86
C ALA A 47 10.41 3.54 -2.14
N GLU A 48 9.89 2.67 -1.28
CA GLU A 48 10.03 1.20 -1.37
C GLU A 48 8.69 0.46 -1.27
N MET A 49 7.59 1.19 -1.10
CA MET A 49 6.26 0.60 -1.08
C MET A 49 5.44 0.99 -2.31
N GLY A 50 4.53 0.10 -2.69
CA GLY A 50 3.51 0.35 -3.70
C GLY A 50 2.19 0.80 -3.10
N SER A 51 1.30 1.24 -3.97
CA SER A 51 -0.09 1.51 -3.63
C SER A 51 -0.99 1.05 -4.77
N ALA A 52 -2.16 0.54 -4.43
CA ALA A 52 -3.19 0.17 -5.39
C ALA A 52 -4.49 0.90 -5.07
N CYS A 53 -5.11 1.46 -6.10
CA CYS A 53 -6.45 2.03 -6.04
C CYS A 53 -7.39 1.16 -6.87
N VAL A 54 -8.50 0.75 -6.27
CA VAL A 54 -9.51 -0.07 -6.93
C VAL A 54 -10.88 0.58 -6.80
N ALA A 55 -11.43 1.02 -7.90
CA ALA A 55 -12.80 1.53 -7.99
C ALA A 55 -13.68 0.50 -8.70
N SER A 56 -14.61 -0.13 -7.95
CA SER A 56 -15.46 -1.20 -8.48
C SER A 56 -16.90 -0.75 -8.64
N THR A 57 -17.59 -1.31 -9.64
CA THR A 57 -19.01 -1.20 -9.90
C THR A 57 -19.63 -2.59 -9.99
N GLY A 58 -20.90 -2.71 -9.64
CA GLY A 58 -21.59 -3.99 -9.59
C GLY A 58 -21.59 -4.63 -8.21
N MET A 59 -22.54 -5.52 -7.97
CA MET A 59 -22.79 -6.13 -6.67
C MET A 59 -22.63 -7.65 -6.66
N ASP A 60 -22.35 -8.23 -7.82
CA ASP A 60 -22.34 -9.67 -8.01
C ASP A 60 -20.92 -10.13 -8.38
N ILE A 61 -20.53 -11.33 -7.93
CA ILE A 61 -19.23 -11.94 -8.22
C ILE A 61 -18.97 -12.07 -9.73
N LEU A 62 -20.04 -12.27 -10.53
CA LEU A 62 -19.93 -12.46 -11.98
C LEU A 62 -20.29 -11.21 -12.80
N ARG A 63 -20.94 -10.23 -12.18
CA ARG A 63 -21.45 -9.02 -12.85
C ARG A 63 -20.84 -7.77 -12.23
N GLY A 64 -19.56 -7.67 -12.23
CA GLY A 64 -18.85 -6.52 -11.74
C GLY A 64 -17.70 -6.14 -12.65
N SER A 65 -17.23 -4.92 -12.49
CA SER A 65 -16.01 -4.44 -13.10
C SER A 65 -15.29 -3.53 -12.13
N ALA A 66 -13.99 -3.48 -12.21
CA ALA A 66 -13.21 -2.51 -11.47
C ALA A 66 -12.14 -1.88 -12.34
N ALA A 67 -11.95 -0.59 -12.15
CA ALA A 67 -10.73 0.09 -12.58
C ALA A 67 -9.70 -0.04 -11.46
N THR A 68 -8.58 -0.64 -11.75
CA THR A 68 -7.45 -0.83 -10.83
C THR A 68 -6.27 -0.03 -11.34
N MET A 69 -5.65 0.73 -10.48
CA MET A 69 -4.41 1.43 -10.76
C MET A 69 -3.39 1.10 -9.67
N THR A 70 -2.24 0.62 -10.09
CA THR A 70 -1.09 0.38 -9.21
C THR A 70 0.00 1.40 -9.45
N VAL A 71 0.71 1.75 -8.40
CA VAL A 71 1.82 2.70 -8.43
C VAL A 71 2.96 2.15 -7.58
N PHE A 72 4.14 2.00 -8.16
CA PHE A 72 5.35 1.60 -7.44
C PHE A 72 6.58 2.35 -7.96
N PRO A 73 7.40 2.93 -7.08
CA PRO A 73 7.09 3.24 -5.69
C PRO A 73 6.08 4.39 -5.56
N VAL A 74 5.47 4.54 -4.39
CA VAL A 74 4.52 5.61 -4.08
C VAL A 74 5.17 6.99 -4.23
N VAL A 75 6.35 7.17 -3.66
CA VAL A 75 7.19 8.36 -3.89
C VAL A 75 8.21 8.04 -4.97
N PRO A 76 8.27 8.85 -6.05
CA PRO A 76 9.21 8.61 -7.14
C PRO A 76 10.65 8.49 -6.65
N ASN A 77 11.33 7.43 -7.09
CA ASN A 77 12.74 7.18 -6.83
C ASN A 77 13.52 7.22 -8.14
N PHE A 78 14.12 8.37 -8.44
CA PHE A 78 14.87 8.58 -9.68
C PHE A 78 16.26 7.94 -9.68
N GLU A 79 16.76 7.50 -8.53
CA GLU A 79 18.01 6.74 -8.44
C GLU A 79 17.81 5.31 -8.95
N LYS A 80 16.70 4.68 -8.54
CA LYS A 80 16.35 3.31 -8.97
C LYS A 80 15.71 3.27 -10.36
N SER A 81 14.94 4.29 -10.71
CA SER A 81 14.18 4.36 -11.97
C SER A 81 14.44 5.71 -12.67
N PRO A 82 15.60 5.86 -13.36
CA PRO A 82 15.91 7.10 -14.07
C PRO A 82 14.86 7.40 -15.15
N GLY A 83 14.40 8.63 -15.22
CA GLY A 83 13.39 9.09 -16.19
C GLY A 83 12.01 9.29 -15.58
N TYR A 84 11.38 8.28 -15.04
CA TYR A 84 10.02 8.37 -14.47
C TYR A 84 9.99 8.33 -12.94
N GLY A 85 11.06 7.87 -12.30
CA GLY A 85 11.09 7.66 -10.85
C GLY A 85 10.21 6.51 -10.39
N ARG A 86 9.68 5.71 -11.33
CA ARG A 86 8.73 4.61 -11.08
C ARG A 86 9.09 3.40 -11.91
N ASP A 87 8.80 2.23 -11.38
CA ASP A 87 8.84 0.98 -12.09
C ASP A 87 7.60 0.88 -12.99
N LEU A 88 7.80 0.83 -14.30
CA LEU A 88 6.71 0.81 -15.27
C LEU A 88 5.99 -0.53 -15.36
N ASP A 89 6.65 -1.62 -14.99
CA ASP A 89 6.04 -2.95 -14.95
C ASP A 89 5.09 -3.08 -13.75
N LEU A 90 5.37 -2.35 -12.67
CA LEU A 90 4.57 -2.31 -11.45
C LEU A 90 3.67 -1.08 -11.34
N THR A 91 3.73 -0.18 -12.31
CA THR A 91 2.88 1.03 -12.37
C THR A 91 2.02 0.98 -13.61
N PHE A 92 0.80 0.48 -13.46
CA PHE A 92 -0.12 0.28 -14.57
C PHE A 92 -1.59 0.45 -14.14
N GLY A 93 -2.48 0.54 -15.12
CA GLY A 93 -3.91 0.57 -14.90
C GLY A 93 -4.61 -0.50 -15.73
N GLU A 94 -5.59 -1.16 -15.13
CA GLU A 94 -6.41 -2.17 -15.76
C GLU A 94 -7.89 -1.98 -15.43
N ILE A 95 -8.75 -2.45 -16.33
CA ILE A 95 -10.20 -2.49 -16.11
C ILE A 95 -10.68 -3.92 -16.35
N GLY A 96 -11.40 -4.48 -15.39
CA GLY A 96 -11.93 -5.82 -15.58
C GLY A 96 -12.53 -6.44 -14.33
N LEU A 97 -13.00 -7.68 -14.51
CA LEU A 97 -13.63 -8.48 -13.46
C LEU A 97 -12.63 -8.91 -12.38
N ALA A 98 -11.37 -9.15 -12.76
CA ALA A 98 -10.33 -9.55 -11.80
C ALA A 98 -10.09 -8.48 -10.72
N GLY A 99 -10.05 -7.21 -11.10
CA GLY A 99 -9.96 -6.10 -10.14
C GLY A 99 -11.16 -6.04 -9.19
N HIS A 100 -12.35 -6.37 -9.68
CA HIS A 100 -13.57 -6.47 -8.87
C HIS A 100 -13.46 -7.59 -7.82
N TRP A 101 -12.96 -8.76 -8.18
CA TRP A 101 -12.70 -9.86 -7.23
C TRP A 101 -11.64 -9.51 -6.19
N ILE A 102 -10.56 -8.89 -6.61
CA ILE A 102 -9.52 -8.40 -5.68
C ILE A 102 -10.13 -7.43 -4.66
N LYS A 103 -10.98 -6.50 -5.11
CA LYS A 103 -11.68 -5.57 -4.21
C LYS A 103 -12.53 -6.29 -3.17
N HIS A 104 -13.31 -7.29 -3.58
CA HIS A 104 -14.10 -8.10 -2.66
C HIS A 104 -13.22 -8.85 -1.65
N TYR A 105 -12.15 -9.49 -2.13
CA TYR A 105 -11.21 -10.20 -1.27
C TYR A 105 -10.56 -9.26 -0.23
N LEU A 106 -10.06 -8.11 -0.67
CA LEU A 106 -9.46 -7.11 0.21
C LEU A 106 -10.44 -6.62 1.28
N HIS A 107 -11.71 -6.43 0.93
CA HIS A 107 -12.73 -6.04 1.91
C HIS A 107 -12.85 -7.07 3.04
N PHE A 108 -12.98 -8.35 2.71
CA PHE A 108 -13.05 -9.41 3.71
C PHE A 108 -11.76 -9.53 4.52
N MET A 109 -10.63 -9.42 3.88
CA MET A 109 -9.32 -9.49 4.52
C MET A 109 -9.13 -8.36 5.54
N PHE A 110 -9.43 -7.12 5.15
CA PHE A 110 -9.33 -5.99 6.07
C PHE A 110 -10.30 -6.08 7.25
N MET A 111 -11.53 -6.56 7.00
CA MET A 111 -12.49 -6.79 8.08
C MET A 111 -12.02 -7.89 9.04
N TYR A 112 -11.39 -8.94 8.52
CA TYR A 112 -10.81 -10.01 9.31
C TYR A 112 -9.66 -9.49 10.20
N GLN A 113 -8.76 -8.70 9.63
CA GLN A 113 -7.65 -8.08 10.35
C GLN A 113 -8.14 -7.07 11.40
N ALA A 114 -9.07 -6.19 11.05
CA ALA A 114 -9.64 -5.21 11.97
C ALA A 114 -10.35 -5.84 13.18
N GLN A 115 -10.88 -7.06 13.02
CA GLN A 115 -11.49 -7.84 14.11
C GLN A 115 -10.46 -8.67 14.89
N MET A 116 -9.16 -8.57 14.57
CA MET A 116 -8.08 -9.34 15.20
C MET A 116 -8.38 -10.84 15.30
N LYS A 117 -8.97 -11.42 14.24
CA LYS A 117 -9.31 -12.85 14.19
C LYS A 117 -8.03 -13.70 14.20
N PRO A 118 -8.10 -14.98 14.64
CA PRO A 118 -6.93 -15.84 14.75
C PRO A 118 -6.09 -15.88 13.47
N GLY A 119 -4.78 -15.63 13.59
CA GLY A 119 -3.87 -15.61 12.44
C GLY A 119 -3.90 -14.34 11.58
N TRP A 120 -4.55 -13.27 12.02
CA TRP A 120 -4.64 -12.03 11.26
C TRP A 120 -3.28 -11.43 10.90
N THR A 121 -2.25 -11.66 11.73
CA THR A 121 -0.88 -11.18 11.49
C THR A 121 -0.15 -11.92 10.36
N LEU A 122 -0.68 -13.07 9.90
CA LEU A 122 -0.11 -13.87 8.83
C LEU A 122 -0.66 -13.48 7.45
N LEU A 123 -1.69 -12.65 7.42
CA LEU A 123 -2.24 -12.17 6.16
C LEU A 123 -1.32 -11.14 5.51
N PRO A 124 -1.09 -11.25 4.19
CA PRO A 124 -0.29 -10.28 3.46
C PRO A 124 -0.96 -8.90 3.44
N GLU A 125 -0.15 -7.87 3.42
CA GLU A 125 -0.56 -6.47 3.26
C GLU A 125 -0.39 -5.99 1.82
#